data_e649a51e03133a0b69d9fa9bc3921fb4
#
_entry.id   e649a51e03133a0b69d9fa9bc3921fb4
#
_cell.length_a   1.000
_cell.length_b   1.000
_cell.length_c   1.000
_cell.angle_alpha   90.00
_cell.angle_beta   90.00
_cell.angle_gamma   90.00
#
_symmetry.space_group_name_H-M   'P 1'
#
loop_
_entity.id
_entity.type
_entity.pdbx_description
1 polymer ?
#
loop_
_entity_poly.entity_id
_entity_poly.type
_entity_poly.pdbx_seq_one_letter_code
_entity_poly.pdbx_strand_id
1 'polypeptide(L)'
;MKISDLKDGAGKVDIEAKVIEKDGGREITTKFGHTKVSNAVLEDDSGTITLVLWGDDVDKVKEGDTVKIENGFVKEWNNALQLSVGKYGKMTIL
;
A
#
# COMPACT_ATOMS: atom_id res chain seq x y z
N MET A 1 -3.79 -0.63 -15.02
CA MET A 1 -3.63 0.70 -14.37
C MET A 1 -2.19 0.83 -13.89
N LYS A 2 -1.62 2.02 -14.05
CA LYS A 2 -0.24 2.30 -13.63
C LYS A 2 -0.24 3.29 -12.47
N ILE A 3 0.88 3.34 -11.75
CA ILE A 3 1.03 4.26 -10.62
C ILE A 3 0.80 5.71 -11.06
N SER A 4 1.28 6.09 -12.23
CA SER A 4 1.08 7.45 -12.75
C SER A 4 -0.38 7.81 -13.05
N ASP A 5 -1.26 6.82 -13.11
CA ASP A 5 -2.69 7.04 -13.33
C ASP A 5 -3.46 7.33 -12.03
N LEU A 6 -2.82 7.16 -10.89
CA LEU A 6 -3.48 7.27 -9.60
C LEU A 6 -3.61 8.74 -9.16
N LYS A 7 -4.75 9.05 -8.58
CA LYS A 7 -5.08 10.40 -8.09
C LYS A 7 -5.71 10.30 -6.71
N ASP A 8 -5.66 11.40 -5.97
CA ASP A 8 -6.38 11.50 -4.69
C ASP A 8 -7.87 11.18 -4.91
N GLY A 9 -8.39 10.30 -4.07
CA GLY A 9 -9.78 9.87 -4.14
C GLY A 9 -10.04 8.72 -5.10
N ALA A 10 -9.01 8.21 -5.81
CA ALA A 10 -9.20 7.05 -6.69
C ALA A 10 -9.58 5.82 -5.88
N GLY A 11 -10.63 5.14 -6.31
CA GLY A 11 -11.08 3.87 -5.72
C GLY A 11 -11.01 2.74 -6.73
N LYS A 12 -11.27 1.53 -6.29
CA LYS A 12 -11.23 0.31 -7.12
C LYS A 12 -9.92 0.18 -7.89
N VAL A 13 -8.83 0.50 -7.22
CA VAL A 13 -7.50 0.50 -7.83
C VAL A 13 -6.99 -0.92 -7.94
N ASP A 14 -6.68 -1.33 -9.18
CA ASP A 14 -6.02 -2.60 -9.46
C ASP A 14 -4.65 -2.30 -10.05
N ILE A 15 -3.59 -2.71 -9.34
CA ILE A 15 -2.24 -2.34 -9.71
C ILE A 15 -1.27 -3.45 -9.30
N GLU A 16 -0.21 -3.60 -10.08
CA GLU A 16 0.88 -4.54 -9.82
C GLU A 16 2.19 -3.75 -9.83
N ALA A 17 2.97 -3.88 -8.79
CA ALA A 17 4.21 -3.11 -8.66
C ALA A 17 5.19 -3.81 -7.72
N LYS A 18 6.45 -3.38 -7.79
CA LYS A 18 7.53 -3.93 -6.99
C LYS A 18 7.75 -3.09 -5.74
N VAL A 19 7.97 -3.76 -4.61
CA VAL A 19 8.34 -3.12 -3.34
C VAL A 19 9.83 -2.82 -3.37
N ILE A 20 10.19 -1.54 -3.44
CA ILE A 20 11.59 -1.12 -3.47
C ILE A 20 12.11 -0.70 -2.10
N GLU A 21 11.21 -0.29 -1.20
CA GLU A 21 11.54 0.05 0.17
C GLU A 21 10.39 -0.34 1.07
N LYS A 22 10.71 -0.65 2.32
CA LYS A 22 9.71 -0.92 3.35
C LYS A 22 10.31 -0.57 4.70
N ASP A 23 9.57 0.18 5.54
CA ASP A 23 10.01 0.44 6.90
C ASP A 23 9.77 -0.78 7.80
N GLY A 24 10.31 -0.76 9.01
CA GLY A 24 10.21 -1.88 9.95
C GLY A 24 8.83 -2.06 10.56
N GLY A 25 7.91 -1.17 10.25
CA GLY A 25 6.60 -1.18 10.89
C GLY A 25 6.62 -0.61 12.30
N ARG A 26 5.46 -0.29 12.80
CA ARG A 26 5.28 0.18 14.18
C ARG A 26 3.94 -0.29 14.69
N GLU A 27 3.85 -0.44 16.00
CA GLU A 27 2.59 -0.75 16.64
C GLU A 27 1.87 0.55 17.00
N ILE A 28 0.57 0.57 16.75
CA ILE A 28 -0.29 1.67 17.16
C ILE A 28 -1.48 1.11 17.91
N THR A 29 -2.09 1.95 18.75
CA THR A 29 -3.32 1.61 19.46
C THR A 29 -4.48 2.33 18.80
N THR A 30 -5.50 1.57 18.43
CA THR A 30 -6.72 2.11 17.87
C THR A 30 -7.88 1.81 18.82
N LYS A 31 -9.06 2.34 18.51
CA LYS A 31 -10.26 2.01 19.28
C LYS A 31 -10.65 0.54 19.21
N PHE A 32 -10.07 -0.21 18.26
CA PHE A 32 -10.31 -1.65 18.10
C PHE A 32 -9.19 -2.49 18.71
N GLY A 33 -8.18 -1.87 19.35
CA GLY A 33 -7.05 -2.55 19.97
C GLY A 33 -5.73 -2.20 19.29
N HIS A 34 -4.72 -3.01 19.57
CA HIS A 34 -3.38 -2.84 19.00
C HIS A 34 -3.32 -3.39 17.59
N THR A 35 -2.63 -2.68 16.71
CA THR A 35 -2.35 -3.15 15.36
C THR A 35 -0.97 -2.65 14.92
N LYS A 36 -0.47 -3.20 13.84
CA LYS A 36 0.78 -2.73 13.23
C LYS A 36 0.47 -1.93 11.98
N VAL A 37 1.31 -0.96 11.67
CA VAL A 37 1.26 -0.20 10.43
C VAL A 37 2.68 -0.05 9.89
N SER A 38 2.82 -0.13 8.58
CA SER A 38 4.09 0.06 7.89
C SER A 38 3.85 0.77 6.58
N ASN A 39 4.85 1.50 6.12
CA ASN A 39 4.83 2.12 4.80
C ASN A 39 5.83 1.41 3.91
N ALA A 40 5.42 1.11 2.70
CA ALA A 40 6.28 0.57 1.67
C ALA A 40 6.23 1.48 0.45
N VAL A 41 7.30 1.50 -0.33
CA VAL A 41 7.33 2.23 -1.59
C VAL A 41 7.18 1.22 -2.72
N LEU A 42 6.16 1.40 -3.54
CA LEU A 42 5.93 0.62 -4.74
C LEU A 42 6.45 1.36 -5.95
N GLU A 43 7.04 0.64 -6.87
CA GLU A 43 7.54 1.18 -8.13
C GLU A 43 7.04 0.33 -9.30
N ASP A 44 6.61 1.01 -10.35
CA ASP A 44 6.41 0.42 -11.66
C ASP A 44 7.15 1.26 -12.70
N ASP A 45 6.94 0.98 -13.97
CA ASP A 45 7.61 1.71 -15.05
C ASP A 45 7.13 3.16 -15.20
N SER A 46 6.08 3.55 -14.49
CA SER A 46 5.50 4.90 -14.58
C SER A 46 5.82 5.80 -13.38
N GLY A 47 6.28 5.25 -12.27
CA GLY A 47 6.59 6.04 -11.08
C GLY A 47 6.55 5.24 -9.80
N THR A 48 6.42 5.94 -8.69
CA THR A 48 6.39 5.35 -7.35
C THR A 48 5.17 5.86 -6.56
N ILE A 49 4.75 5.07 -5.58
CA ILE A 49 3.70 5.46 -4.64
C ILE A 49 3.95 4.77 -3.30
N THR A 50 3.54 5.41 -2.22
CA THR A 50 3.59 4.80 -0.89
C THR A 50 2.40 3.88 -0.70
N LEU A 51 2.67 2.64 -0.29
CA LEU A 51 1.64 1.67 0.10
C LEU A 51 1.60 1.61 1.62
N VAL A 52 0.42 1.81 2.19
CA VAL A 52 0.21 1.69 3.63
C VAL A 52 -0.24 0.27 3.94
N LEU A 53 0.49 -0.40 4.82
CA LEU A 53 0.24 -1.79 5.22
C LEU A 53 -0.30 -1.82 6.63
N TRP A 54 -1.31 -2.65 6.88
CA TRP A 54 -1.97 -2.77 8.18
C TRP A 54 -2.00 -4.22 8.64
N GLY A 55 -1.78 -4.41 9.94
CA GLY A 55 -1.94 -5.72 10.57
C GLY A 55 -1.01 -6.76 9.98
N ASP A 56 -1.57 -7.90 9.59
CA ASP A 56 -0.79 -9.02 9.07
C ASP A 56 -0.06 -8.71 7.77
N ASP A 57 -0.54 -7.73 7.00
CA ASP A 57 0.10 -7.36 5.74
C ASP A 57 1.49 -6.77 5.97
N VAL A 58 1.73 -6.17 7.14
CA VAL A 58 3.05 -5.64 7.50
C VAL A 58 4.12 -6.72 7.43
N ASP A 59 3.80 -7.93 7.89
CA ASP A 59 4.74 -9.04 7.94
C ASP A 59 4.79 -9.84 6.64
N LYS A 60 3.78 -9.72 5.78
CA LYS A 60 3.72 -10.47 4.52
C LYS A 60 4.59 -9.89 3.42
N VAL A 61 4.77 -8.58 3.41
CA VAL A 61 5.45 -7.86 2.34
C VAL A 61 6.91 -7.63 2.71
N LYS A 62 7.81 -7.87 1.77
CA LYS A 62 9.25 -7.64 1.94
C LYS A 62 9.79 -6.85 0.76
N GLU A 63 10.88 -6.15 0.97
CA GLU A 63 11.59 -5.47 -0.11
C GLU A 63 11.97 -6.49 -1.20
N GLY A 64 11.76 -6.10 -2.44
CA GLY A 64 12.01 -6.95 -3.59
C GLY A 64 10.80 -7.76 -4.04
N ASP A 65 9.75 -7.84 -3.23
CA ASP A 65 8.53 -8.54 -3.63
C ASP A 65 7.78 -7.75 -4.70
N THR A 66 7.10 -8.46 -5.58
CA THR A 66 6.10 -7.87 -6.47
C THR A 66 4.74 -8.16 -5.86
N VAL A 67 3.93 -7.12 -5.72
CA VAL A 67 2.60 -7.23 -5.13
C VAL A 67 1.53 -6.82 -6.13
N LYS A 68 0.39 -7.46 -6.03
CA LYS A 68 -0.81 -7.12 -6.80
C LYS A 68 -1.86 -6.63 -5.82
N ILE A 69 -2.34 -5.42 -6.04
CA ILE A 69 -3.39 -4.81 -5.23
C ILE A 69 -4.67 -4.80 -6.05
N GLU A 70 -5.74 -5.31 -5.48
CA GLU A 70 -7.06 -5.31 -6.09
C GLU A 70 -8.02 -4.52 -5.20
N ASN A 71 -8.83 -3.68 -5.82
CA ASN A 71 -9.83 -2.87 -5.15
C ASN A 71 -9.23 -1.99 -4.03
N GLY A 72 -8.07 -1.43 -4.28
CA GLY A 72 -7.43 -0.47 -3.39
C GLY A 72 -8.01 0.93 -3.54
N PHE A 73 -7.53 1.85 -2.72
CA PHE A 73 -7.90 3.24 -2.84
C PHE A 73 -6.70 4.15 -2.58
N VAL A 74 -6.76 5.35 -3.14
CA VAL A 74 -5.70 6.36 -3.03
C VAL A 74 -6.20 7.57 -2.28
N LYS A 75 -5.39 8.04 -1.35
CA LYS A 75 -5.66 9.25 -0.58
C LYS A 75 -4.40 10.08 -0.50
N GLU A 76 -4.54 11.40 -0.61
CA GLU A 76 -3.42 12.31 -0.43
C GLU A 76 -3.20 12.58 1.06
N TRP A 77 -1.93 12.52 1.45
CA TRP A 77 -1.48 12.83 2.80
C TRP A 77 -0.15 13.57 2.73
N ASN A 78 -0.07 14.76 3.35
CA ASN A 78 1.15 15.58 3.33
C ASN A 78 1.71 15.80 1.92
N ASN A 79 0.86 16.12 0.96
CA ASN A 79 1.21 16.36 -0.43
C ASN A 79 1.75 15.12 -1.17
N ALA A 80 1.54 13.92 -0.62
CA ALA A 80 1.93 12.68 -1.25
C ALA A 80 0.75 11.73 -1.34
N LEU A 81 0.65 10.99 -2.44
CA LEU A 81 -0.39 9.99 -2.60
C LEU A 81 -0.02 8.73 -1.82
N GLN A 82 -0.98 8.15 -1.15
CA GLN A 82 -0.84 6.88 -0.46
C GLN A 82 -1.88 5.91 -0.97
N LEU A 83 -1.43 4.69 -1.31
CA LEU A 83 -2.29 3.60 -1.71
C LEU A 83 -2.55 2.71 -0.50
N SER A 84 -3.81 2.36 -0.29
CA SER A 84 -4.20 1.46 0.79
C SER A 84 -5.05 0.34 0.24
N VAL A 85 -4.93 -0.84 0.86
CA VAL A 85 -5.82 -1.96 0.58
C VAL A 85 -7.01 -1.80 1.52
N GLY A 86 -8.16 -1.50 0.96
CA GLY A 86 -9.37 -1.27 1.75
C GLY A 86 -9.92 -2.56 2.35
N LYS A 87 -11.01 -2.42 3.13
CA LYS A 87 -11.67 -3.56 3.77
C LYS A 87 -12.07 -4.64 2.77
N TYR A 88 -12.44 -4.24 1.57
CA TYR A 88 -12.86 -5.15 0.50
C TYR A 88 -11.75 -5.37 -0.54
N GLY A 89 -10.58 -4.82 -0.29
CA GLY A 89 -9.45 -4.98 -1.18
C GLY A 89 -8.69 -6.26 -0.90
N LYS A 90 -7.79 -6.58 -1.82
CA LYS A 90 -6.94 -7.76 -1.72
C LYS A 90 -5.53 -7.41 -2.15
N MET A 91 -4.56 -7.92 -1.41
CA MET A 91 -3.14 -7.84 -1.77
C MET A 91 -2.61 -9.25 -1.93
N THR A 92 -1.94 -9.48 -3.04
CA THR A 92 -1.31 -10.78 -3.33
C THR A 92 0.17 -10.57 -3.57
N ILE A 93 1.01 -11.39 -2.97
CA ILE A 93 2.45 -11.43 -3.24
C ILE A 93 2.66 -12.39 -4.41
N LEU A 94 3.29 -11.91 -5.46
CA LEU A 94 3.52 -12.69 -6.68
C LEU A 94 4.86 -13.42 -6.66
#